data_8209c644349fac3261589b19316b5b5c
#
_entry.id   8209c644349fac3261589b19316b5b5c
#
_cell.length_a   1.000
_cell.length_b   1.000
_cell.length_c   1.000
_cell.angle_alpha   90.00
_cell.angle_beta   90.00
_cell.angle_gamma   90.00
#
_symmetry.space_group_name_H-M   'P 1'
#
loop_
_entity.id
_entity.type
_entity.pdbx_description
1 polymer ?
#
loop_
_entity_poly.entity_id
_entity_poly.type
_entity_poly.pdbx_seq_one_letter_code
_entity_poly.pdbx_strand_id
1 'polypeptide(L)'
;MSDPHILSEIISEDVSLNLVEPDIYSVYLIGEDSPGSYDSIGASTIYDVVACNRFYNWLMWGYSIKDYATLCEDSLASSSEGWVLDLACGSLAFTAEIYANCSNRPVVFLDQSLKLLRKGKSRLEKLKGNISENMFFLHADALQLPFKANIFHTVISLNLLHCLCLDDVKTALKEIKRVLTDGGNSAITTLVQSSRWSNRYLNMLAGSGALISRSPDELLSAFNDMEMQVTQEIKGHLAFIKYG
;
A
#
# COMPACT_ATOMS: atom_id res chain seq x y z
N MET A 1 8.83 18.72 -10.09
CA MET A 1 9.83 18.04 -9.22
C MET A 1 9.38 18.32 -7.80
N SER A 2 9.22 17.27 -7.00
CA SER A 2 8.77 17.40 -5.61
C SER A 2 9.82 18.15 -4.76
N ASP A 3 9.34 18.93 -3.78
CA ASP A 3 10.22 19.69 -2.89
C ASP A 3 10.71 18.77 -1.75
N PRO A 4 12.02 18.44 -1.68
CA PRO A 4 12.56 17.55 -0.64
C PRO A 4 12.42 18.13 0.77
N HIS A 5 12.32 19.45 0.93
CA HIS A 5 12.13 20.07 2.25
C HIS A 5 10.78 19.67 2.86
N ILE A 6 9.73 19.65 2.05
CA ILE A 6 8.40 19.27 2.51
C ILE A 6 8.39 17.82 3.02
N LEU A 7 9.04 16.88 2.30
CA LEU A 7 9.15 15.51 2.75
C LEU A 7 10.00 15.37 4.03
N SER A 8 11.10 16.13 4.14
CA SER A 8 12.00 16.07 5.29
C SER A 8 11.33 16.49 6.61
N GLU A 9 10.31 17.34 6.57
CA GLU A 9 9.58 17.78 7.76
C GLU A 9 8.85 16.64 8.49
N ILE A 10 8.42 15.63 7.75
CA ILE A 10 7.65 14.48 8.28
C ILE A 10 8.52 13.26 8.58
N ILE A 11 9.77 13.24 8.12
CA ILE A 11 10.71 12.14 8.37
C ILE A 11 11.25 12.23 9.80
N SER A 12 11.48 11.06 10.42
CA SER A 12 12.13 10.94 11.73
C SER A 12 13.57 11.48 11.68
N GLU A 13 14.03 12.10 12.77
CA GLU A 13 15.34 12.82 12.82
C GLU A 13 16.55 11.88 12.64
N ASP A 14 16.38 10.61 12.96
CA ASP A 14 17.40 9.56 12.84
C ASP A 14 17.48 8.94 11.45
N VAL A 15 16.61 9.34 10.51
CA VAL A 15 16.55 8.79 9.16
C VAL A 15 17.11 9.77 8.14
N SER A 16 18.02 9.29 7.30
CA SER A 16 18.57 10.05 6.19
C SER A 16 17.83 9.75 4.90
N LEU A 17 17.42 10.80 4.18
CA LEU A 17 16.81 10.68 2.85
C LEU A 17 17.86 10.84 1.76
N ASN A 18 17.94 9.87 0.87
CA ASN A 18 18.80 9.90 -0.32
C ASN A 18 17.94 10.08 -1.56
N LEU A 19 18.24 11.07 -2.40
CA LEU A 19 17.60 11.22 -3.70
C LEU A 19 18.18 10.18 -4.67
N VAL A 20 17.37 9.24 -5.12
CA VAL A 20 17.76 8.19 -6.07
C VAL A 20 17.57 8.66 -7.51
N GLU A 21 16.41 9.24 -7.78
CA GLU A 21 16.01 9.82 -9.07
C GLU A 21 15.06 11.00 -8.80
N PRO A 22 14.80 11.89 -9.78
CA PRO A 22 13.82 12.95 -9.60
C PRO A 22 12.51 12.39 -9.01
N ASP A 23 12.04 12.97 -7.89
CA ASP A 23 10.84 12.61 -7.13
C ASP A 23 10.87 11.23 -6.43
N ILE A 24 11.97 10.44 -6.54
CA ILE A 24 12.15 9.16 -5.86
C ILE A 24 13.26 9.28 -4.81
N TYR A 25 12.88 9.06 -3.57
CA TYR A 25 13.76 9.10 -2.40
C TYR A 25 13.94 7.70 -1.82
N SER A 26 15.03 7.46 -1.08
CA SER A 26 15.30 6.20 -0.39
C SER A 26 15.84 6.47 1.01
N VAL A 27 15.42 5.64 1.97
CA VAL A 27 16.02 5.60 3.30
C VAL A 27 17.26 4.70 3.38
N TYR A 28 17.51 3.91 2.34
CA TYR A 28 18.68 3.04 2.24
C TYR A 28 19.83 3.77 1.57
N LEU A 29 21.07 3.40 1.92
CA LEU A 29 22.25 3.92 1.27
C LEU A 29 22.30 3.44 -0.20
N ILE A 30 22.86 4.27 -1.06
CA ILE A 30 23.03 3.94 -2.48
C ILE A 30 23.97 2.73 -2.59
N GLY A 31 23.47 1.61 -3.11
CA GLY A 31 24.22 0.36 -3.27
C GLY A 31 23.95 -0.69 -2.18
N GLU A 32 23.13 -0.40 -1.17
CA GLU A 32 22.55 -1.42 -0.31
C GLU A 32 21.31 -1.98 -1.00
N ASP A 33 21.32 -3.29 -1.26
CA ASP A 33 20.15 -4.00 -1.71
C ASP A 33 19.08 -3.95 -0.59
N SER A 34 17.94 -3.37 -0.89
CA SER A 34 16.81 -3.48 0.04
C SER A 34 16.47 -4.98 0.18
N PRO A 35 16.16 -5.46 1.38
CA PRO A 35 15.87 -6.87 1.61
C PRO A 35 14.61 -7.40 0.91
N GLY A 36 14.02 -6.65 -0.01
CA GLY A 36 12.78 -6.97 -0.71
C GLY A 36 12.95 -7.97 -1.84
N SER A 37 12.39 -9.15 -1.71
CA SER A 37 12.46 -10.25 -2.67
C SER A 37 11.70 -10.02 -4.00
N TYR A 38 10.99 -8.91 -4.16
CA TYR A 38 10.20 -8.63 -5.38
C TYR A 38 11.02 -8.15 -6.58
N ASP A 39 12.26 -7.69 -6.36
CA ASP A 39 13.13 -7.23 -7.45
C ASP A 39 13.83 -8.38 -8.19
N SER A 40 13.90 -9.57 -7.61
CA SER A 40 14.66 -10.71 -8.12
C SER A 40 14.00 -11.49 -9.25
N ILE A 41 12.73 -11.26 -9.58
CA ILE A 41 12.00 -12.09 -10.55
C ILE A 41 11.24 -11.22 -11.55
N GLY A 42 11.14 -11.67 -12.78
CA GLY A 42 10.17 -11.19 -13.78
C GLY A 42 8.69 -11.17 -13.31
N ALA A 43 8.45 -11.52 -12.06
CA ALA A 43 7.20 -11.50 -11.33
C ALA A 43 6.50 -10.14 -11.35
N SER A 44 7.23 -9.02 -11.30
CA SER A 44 6.60 -7.69 -11.29
C SER A 44 5.84 -7.35 -12.57
N THR A 45 6.23 -7.93 -13.71
CA THR A 45 5.53 -7.71 -14.99
C THR A 45 4.36 -8.66 -15.13
N ILE A 46 4.55 -9.92 -14.73
CA ILE A 46 3.48 -10.93 -14.71
C ILE A 46 2.42 -10.55 -13.67
N TYR A 47 2.86 -10.05 -12.50
CA TYR A 47 1.97 -9.59 -11.44
C TYR A 47 1.06 -8.44 -11.93
N ASP A 48 1.61 -7.39 -12.56
CA ASP A 48 0.80 -6.30 -13.09
C ASP A 48 -0.22 -6.78 -14.14
N VAL A 49 0.18 -7.67 -15.05
CA VAL A 49 -0.72 -8.20 -16.09
C VAL A 49 -1.82 -9.07 -15.49
N VAL A 50 -1.50 -9.91 -14.51
CA VAL A 50 -2.47 -10.82 -13.88
C VAL A 50 -3.33 -10.05 -12.87
N ALA A 51 -2.73 -9.24 -12.01
CA ALA A 51 -3.44 -8.48 -10.98
C ALA A 51 -4.36 -7.41 -11.59
N CYS A 52 -3.99 -6.81 -12.73
CA CYS A 52 -4.83 -5.82 -13.42
C CYS A 52 -5.88 -6.46 -14.35
N ASN A 53 -5.88 -7.77 -14.51
CA ASN A 53 -6.87 -8.43 -15.38
C ASN A 53 -8.24 -8.50 -14.69
N ARG A 54 -9.20 -7.68 -15.16
CA ARG A 54 -10.55 -7.56 -14.59
C ARG A 54 -11.31 -8.89 -14.57
N PHE A 55 -11.21 -9.67 -15.66
CA PHE A 55 -11.89 -10.97 -15.76
C PHE A 55 -11.29 -11.99 -14.79
N TYR A 56 -9.95 -12.05 -14.70
CA TYR A 56 -9.25 -12.92 -13.78
C TYR A 56 -9.63 -12.61 -12.31
N ASN A 57 -9.61 -11.33 -11.92
CA ASN A 57 -9.96 -10.91 -10.57
C ASN A 57 -11.42 -11.25 -10.21
N TRP A 58 -12.34 -11.00 -11.14
CA TRP A 58 -13.74 -11.36 -10.93
C TRP A 58 -13.94 -12.88 -10.81
N LEU A 59 -13.30 -13.66 -11.70
CA LEU A 59 -13.47 -15.11 -11.73
C LEU A 59 -12.78 -15.78 -10.53
N MET A 60 -11.52 -15.49 -10.30
CA MET A 60 -10.70 -16.16 -9.30
C MET A 60 -10.93 -15.61 -7.89
N TRP A 61 -10.94 -14.30 -7.77
CA TRP A 61 -10.99 -13.66 -6.46
C TRP A 61 -12.38 -13.17 -6.06
N GLY A 62 -13.28 -12.96 -7.01
CA GLY A 62 -14.68 -12.61 -6.78
C GLY A 62 -14.92 -11.14 -6.43
N TYR A 63 -13.99 -10.25 -6.80
CA TYR A 63 -14.14 -8.81 -6.64
C TYR A 63 -13.91 -8.05 -7.95
N SER A 64 -14.29 -6.78 -7.96
CA SER A 64 -14.04 -5.87 -9.08
C SER A 64 -12.85 -4.95 -8.79
N ILE A 65 -12.04 -4.64 -9.80
CA ILE A 65 -11.00 -3.61 -9.69
C ILE A 65 -11.58 -2.25 -9.27
N LYS A 66 -12.84 -1.98 -9.62
CA LYS A 66 -13.54 -0.77 -9.19
C LYS A 66 -13.73 -0.69 -7.66
N ASP A 67 -13.78 -1.83 -6.97
CA ASP A 67 -13.91 -1.83 -5.51
C ASP A 67 -12.69 -1.18 -4.83
N TYR A 68 -11.48 -1.35 -5.40
CA TYR A 68 -10.29 -0.65 -4.93
C TYR A 68 -10.39 0.86 -5.15
N ALA A 69 -10.84 1.27 -6.35
CA ALA A 69 -11.00 2.68 -6.68
C ALA A 69 -11.97 3.35 -5.71
N THR A 70 -13.15 2.74 -5.50
CA THR A 70 -14.15 3.27 -4.57
C THR A 70 -13.60 3.36 -3.13
N LEU A 71 -12.91 2.32 -2.65
CA LEU A 71 -12.31 2.36 -1.31
C LEU A 71 -11.30 3.51 -1.17
N CYS A 72 -10.44 3.69 -2.17
CA CYS A 72 -9.44 4.75 -2.19
C CYS A 72 -10.11 6.14 -2.25
N GLU A 73 -11.08 6.35 -3.14
CA GLU A 73 -11.84 7.59 -3.27
C GLU A 73 -12.58 7.95 -1.98
N ASP A 74 -13.30 7.00 -1.38
CA ASP A 74 -14.01 7.18 -0.11
C ASP A 74 -13.04 7.60 1.01
N SER A 75 -11.87 6.95 1.07
CA SER A 75 -10.89 7.21 2.12
C SER A 75 -10.21 8.56 1.95
N LEU A 76 -9.98 8.99 0.72
CA LEU A 76 -9.46 10.33 0.43
C LEU A 76 -10.52 11.41 0.69
N ALA A 77 -11.80 11.12 0.44
CA ALA A 77 -12.89 12.04 0.68
C ALA A 77 -13.25 12.20 2.16
N SER A 78 -12.97 11.20 3.01
CA SER A 78 -13.27 11.24 4.45
C SER A 78 -12.42 12.26 5.22
N SER A 79 -11.29 12.70 4.64
CA SER A 79 -10.48 13.81 5.13
C SER A 79 -10.09 14.67 3.94
N SER A 80 -10.47 15.95 3.94
CA SER A 80 -10.18 16.87 2.84
C SER A 80 -8.75 17.44 2.87
N GLU A 81 -8.06 17.32 3.99
CA GLU A 81 -6.76 17.96 4.23
C GLU A 81 -5.74 16.98 4.80
N GLY A 82 -4.47 17.40 4.81
CA GLY A 82 -3.33 16.71 5.42
C GLY A 82 -2.73 15.60 4.57
N TRP A 83 -1.69 14.99 5.13
CA TRP A 83 -0.88 13.98 4.45
C TRP A 83 -1.61 12.67 4.18
N VAL A 84 -1.33 12.10 3.02
CA VAL A 84 -1.76 10.75 2.61
C VAL A 84 -0.53 9.86 2.47
N LEU A 85 -0.62 8.65 3.02
CA LEU A 85 0.35 7.58 2.77
C LEU A 85 -0.32 6.48 1.96
N ASP A 86 0.20 6.18 0.77
CA ASP A 86 -0.09 4.92 0.06
C ASP A 86 1.04 3.93 0.39
N LEU A 87 0.73 3.02 1.32
CA LEU A 87 1.67 2.07 1.92
C LEU A 87 1.71 0.78 1.12
N ALA A 88 2.89 0.37 0.67
CA ALA A 88 3.11 -0.71 -0.29
C ALA A 88 2.34 -0.43 -1.60
N CYS A 89 2.53 0.77 -2.13
CA CYS A 89 1.78 1.31 -3.27
C CYS A 89 2.01 0.54 -4.57
N GLY A 90 3.05 -0.27 -4.64
CA GLY A 90 3.43 -1.03 -5.82
C GLY A 90 3.63 -0.13 -7.04
N SER A 91 3.04 -0.56 -8.15
CA SER A 91 3.07 0.20 -9.42
C SER A 91 1.89 1.17 -9.59
N LEU A 92 1.11 1.44 -8.56
CA LEU A 92 -0.15 2.22 -8.61
C LEU A 92 -1.15 1.67 -9.64
N ALA A 93 -1.18 0.35 -9.83
CA ALA A 93 -1.96 -0.28 -10.88
C ALA A 93 -3.47 -0.02 -10.79
N PHE A 94 -3.98 0.19 -9.57
CA PHE A 94 -5.40 0.40 -9.28
C PHE A 94 -5.75 1.85 -8.91
N THR A 95 -4.76 2.67 -8.54
CA THR A 95 -4.97 3.94 -7.85
C THR A 95 -4.42 5.15 -8.59
N ALA A 96 -3.60 4.94 -9.64
CA ALA A 96 -2.96 6.06 -10.36
C ALA A 96 -3.95 7.09 -10.90
N GLU A 97 -5.10 6.67 -11.45
CA GLU A 97 -6.12 7.60 -11.97
C GLU A 97 -6.74 8.43 -10.85
N ILE A 98 -6.92 7.85 -9.66
CA ILE A 98 -7.47 8.54 -8.49
C ILE A 98 -6.49 9.60 -8.02
N TYR A 99 -5.22 9.23 -7.84
CA TYR A 99 -4.17 10.18 -7.44
C TYR A 99 -3.90 11.25 -8.51
N ALA A 100 -4.06 10.90 -9.77
CA ALA A 100 -3.98 11.89 -10.85
C ALA A 100 -5.01 13.01 -10.70
N ASN A 101 -6.16 12.72 -10.12
CA ASN A 101 -7.24 13.68 -9.85
C ASN A 101 -7.18 14.27 -8.43
N CYS A 102 -6.35 13.72 -7.53
CA CYS A 102 -6.13 14.20 -6.17
C CYS A 102 -5.02 15.27 -6.18
N SER A 103 -5.35 16.54 -6.50
CA SER A 103 -4.34 17.56 -6.78
C SER A 103 -3.88 18.37 -5.57
N ASN A 104 -4.60 18.35 -4.45
CA ASN A 104 -4.42 19.34 -3.37
C ASN A 104 -3.79 18.77 -2.08
N ARG A 105 -3.64 17.46 -1.96
CA ARG A 105 -3.08 16.84 -0.75
C ARG A 105 -1.65 16.37 -0.98
N PRO A 106 -0.76 16.52 0.00
CA PRO A 106 0.55 15.88 -0.07
C PRO A 106 0.40 14.36 0.07
N VAL A 107 1.04 13.61 -0.85
CA VAL A 107 0.96 12.15 -0.92
C VAL A 107 2.35 11.55 -0.92
N VAL A 108 2.57 10.57 -0.05
CA VAL A 108 3.75 9.71 -0.09
C VAL A 108 3.35 8.34 -0.61
N PHE A 109 3.96 7.90 -1.69
CA PHE A 109 3.88 6.56 -2.25
C PHE A 109 5.07 5.76 -1.75
N LEU A 110 4.85 4.86 -0.79
CA LEU A 110 5.91 4.07 -0.18
C LEU A 110 5.86 2.63 -0.67
N ASP A 111 7.00 2.12 -1.12
CA ASP A 111 7.16 0.71 -1.46
C ASP A 111 8.60 0.25 -1.23
N GLN A 112 8.79 -1.04 -0.97
CA GLN A 112 10.10 -1.66 -0.80
C GLN A 112 10.79 -1.97 -2.14
N SER A 113 10.08 -1.87 -3.26
CA SER A 113 10.60 -2.11 -4.61
C SER A 113 10.79 -0.82 -5.38
N LEU A 114 12.04 -0.41 -5.59
CA LEU A 114 12.37 0.71 -6.50
C LEU A 114 11.81 0.52 -7.90
N LYS A 115 11.77 -0.73 -8.39
CA LYS A 115 11.24 -1.04 -9.71
C LYS A 115 9.74 -0.76 -9.80
N LEU A 116 8.97 -1.08 -8.74
CA LEU A 116 7.54 -0.78 -8.70
C LEU A 116 7.30 0.72 -8.53
N LEU A 117 8.05 1.41 -7.69
CA LEU A 117 7.99 2.88 -7.56
C LEU A 117 8.23 3.59 -8.88
N ARG A 118 9.25 3.19 -9.66
CA ARG A 118 9.51 3.72 -11.01
C ARG A 118 8.32 3.53 -11.95
N LYS A 119 7.70 2.34 -11.91
CA LYS A 119 6.49 2.06 -12.70
C LYS A 119 5.30 2.92 -12.27
N GLY A 120 5.08 3.06 -10.96
CA GLY A 120 4.04 3.91 -10.40
C GLY A 120 4.19 5.36 -10.81
N LYS A 121 5.41 5.90 -10.67
CA LYS A 121 5.77 7.24 -11.12
C LYS A 121 5.49 7.43 -12.61
N SER A 122 6.02 6.53 -13.46
CA SER A 122 5.80 6.60 -14.91
C SER A 122 4.32 6.53 -15.29
N ARG A 123 3.50 5.80 -14.52
CA ARG A 123 2.05 5.70 -14.74
C ARG A 123 1.37 7.03 -14.42
N LEU A 124 1.72 7.70 -13.32
CA LEU A 124 1.22 9.02 -12.98
C LEU A 124 1.67 10.09 -13.98
N GLU A 125 2.93 10.07 -14.40
CA GLU A 125 3.45 10.99 -15.42
C GLU A 125 2.68 10.88 -16.74
N LYS A 126 2.33 9.68 -17.17
CA LYS A 126 1.51 9.46 -18.38
C LYS A 126 0.10 10.04 -18.27
N LEU A 127 -0.47 10.09 -17.07
CA LEU A 127 -1.81 10.61 -16.83
C LEU A 127 -1.83 12.14 -16.66
N LYS A 128 -0.81 12.70 -16.00
CA LYS A 128 -0.76 14.13 -15.62
C LYS A 128 0.21 14.97 -16.45
N GLY A 129 1.14 14.35 -17.16
CA GLY A 129 2.27 15.00 -17.80
C GLY A 129 3.46 15.20 -16.85
N ASN A 130 3.23 15.71 -15.65
CA ASN A 130 4.25 15.91 -14.62
C ASN A 130 3.74 15.46 -13.26
N ILE A 131 4.64 14.99 -12.40
CA ILE A 131 4.35 14.72 -11.00
C ILE A 131 4.12 16.07 -10.28
N SER A 132 3.09 16.15 -9.45
CA SER A 132 2.82 17.33 -8.63
C SER A 132 3.90 17.49 -7.56
N GLU A 133 4.23 18.73 -7.21
CA GLU A 133 5.28 19.05 -6.23
C GLU A 133 5.04 18.47 -4.84
N ASN A 134 3.79 18.13 -4.53
CA ASN A 134 3.34 17.52 -3.28
C ASN A 134 3.21 15.98 -3.35
N MET A 135 3.76 15.32 -4.37
CA MET A 135 3.75 13.86 -4.53
C MET A 135 5.18 13.31 -4.46
N PHE A 136 5.42 12.39 -3.54
CA PHE A 136 6.74 11.84 -3.22
C PHE A 136 6.72 10.33 -3.33
N PHE A 137 7.73 9.76 -3.99
CA PHE A 137 7.95 8.31 -4.02
C PHE A 137 9.06 7.96 -3.04
N LEU A 138 8.79 7.05 -2.11
CA LEU A 138 9.72 6.71 -1.03
C LEU A 138 10.00 5.22 -1.00
N HIS A 139 11.25 4.87 -1.20
CA HIS A 139 11.78 3.52 -1.08
C HIS A 139 12.11 3.24 0.39
N ALA A 140 11.24 2.47 1.05
CA ALA A 140 11.34 2.15 2.48
C ALA A 140 10.57 0.86 2.82
N ASP A 141 10.75 0.37 4.06
CA ASP A 141 10.08 -0.81 4.58
C ASP A 141 8.76 -0.43 5.29
N ALA A 142 7.68 -1.16 4.99
CA ALA A 142 6.39 -1.02 5.64
C ALA A 142 6.40 -1.45 7.13
N LEU A 143 7.39 -2.25 7.52
CA LEU A 143 7.55 -2.72 8.90
C LEU A 143 8.33 -1.73 9.78
N GLN A 144 8.98 -0.75 9.18
CA GLN A 144 9.72 0.32 9.86
C GLN A 144 9.54 1.63 9.10
N LEU A 145 8.42 2.29 9.34
CA LEU A 145 8.08 3.52 8.64
C LEU A 145 8.98 4.68 9.09
N PRO A 146 9.64 5.38 8.14
CA PRO A 146 10.62 6.42 8.45
C PRO A 146 9.98 7.76 8.86
N PHE A 147 8.74 7.76 9.31
CA PHE A 147 7.98 8.97 9.62
C PHE A 147 7.87 9.21 11.12
N LYS A 148 7.75 10.46 11.49
CA LYS A 148 7.29 10.88 12.82
C LYS A 148 5.90 10.30 13.12
N ALA A 149 5.53 10.22 14.39
CA ALA A 149 4.17 9.83 14.78
C ALA A 149 3.15 10.94 14.46
N ASN A 150 1.89 10.54 14.25
CA ASN A 150 0.76 11.49 14.08
C ASN A 150 0.92 12.44 12.88
N ILE A 151 1.30 11.93 11.72
CA ILE A 151 1.52 12.71 10.49
C ILE A 151 0.39 12.55 9.49
N PHE A 152 -0.03 11.31 9.24
CA PHE A 152 -0.94 11.02 8.13
C PHE A 152 -2.40 11.07 8.55
N HIS A 153 -3.21 11.79 7.81
CA HIS A 153 -4.66 11.84 7.99
C HIS A 153 -5.35 10.66 7.28
N THR A 154 -4.68 10.09 6.29
CA THR A 154 -5.17 8.93 5.56
C THR A 154 -4.02 7.98 5.25
N VAL A 155 -4.18 6.70 5.57
CA VAL A 155 -3.27 5.62 5.17
C VAL A 155 -4.03 4.63 4.31
N ILE A 156 -3.58 4.41 3.09
CA ILE A 156 -4.13 3.43 2.16
C ILE A 156 -3.11 2.31 2.00
N SER A 157 -3.52 1.06 2.14
CA SER A 157 -2.64 -0.10 1.92
C SER A 157 -3.39 -1.20 1.20
N LEU A 158 -3.08 -1.39 -0.07
CA LEU A 158 -3.78 -2.34 -0.92
C LEU A 158 -2.92 -3.59 -1.13
N ASN A 159 -3.41 -4.73 -0.64
CA ASN A 159 -2.81 -6.05 -0.87
C ASN A 159 -1.43 -6.29 -0.23
N LEU A 160 -1.12 -5.65 0.90
CA LEU A 160 0.13 -5.88 1.64
C LEU A 160 0.03 -7.09 2.57
N LEU A 161 -1.01 -7.17 3.42
CA LEU A 161 -1.01 -8.03 4.60
C LEU A 161 -0.92 -9.54 4.30
N HIS A 162 -1.37 -9.99 3.13
CA HIS A 162 -1.23 -11.40 2.74
C HIS A 162 0.19 -11.79 2.27
N CYS A 163 1.08 -10.81 2.12
CA CYS A 163 2.50 -11.05 1.85
C CYS A 163 3.34 -11.20 3.13
N LEU A 164 2.78 -10.87 4.30
CA LEU A 164 3.46 -10.78 5.58
C LEU A 164 3.14 -11.96 6.51
N CYS A 165 4.08 -12.42 7.32
CA CYS A 165 3.78 -13.32 8.43
C CYS A 165 2.92 -12.63 9.49
N LEU A 166 2.38 -13.36 10.47
CA LEU A 166 1.44 -12.77 11.44
C LEU A 166 2.10 -11.70 12.32
N ASP A 167 3.34 -11.91 12.71
CA ASP A 167 4.10 -10.96 13.53
C ASP A 167 4.41 -9.68 12.73
N ASP A 168 4.74 -9.83 11.45
CA ASP A 168 4.95 -8.69 10.54
C ASP A 168 3.64 -7.95 10.27
N VAL A 169 2.50 -8.65 10.16
CA VAL A 169 1.17 -7.98 10.10
C VAL A 169 0.96 -7.09 11.31
N LYS A 170 1.20 -7.61 12.53
CA LYS A 170 1.07 -6.83 13.76
C LYS A 170 2.03 -5.63 13.78
N THR A 171 3.25 -5.82 13.31
CA THR A 171 4.25 -4.75 13.18
C THR A 171 3.77 -3.66 12.22
N ALA A 172 3.31 -4.04 11.02
CA ALA A 172 2.77 -3.10 10.04
C ALA A 172 1.54 -2.33 10.58
N LEU A 173 0.63 -3.02 11.27
CA LEU A 173 -0.54 -2.37 11.90
C LEU A 173 -0.15 -1.39 13.00
N LYS A 174 0.86 -1.74 13.81
CA LYS A 174 1.41 -0.83 14.83
C LYS A 174 2.02 0.42 14.18
N GLU A 175 2.75 0.27 13.09
CA GLU A 175 3.32 1.40 12.35
C GLU A 175 2.23 2.27 11.72
N ILE A 176 1.20 1.67 11.10
CA ILE A 176 0.04 2.39 10.58
C ILE A 176 -0.62 3.22 11.69
N LYS A 177 -0.89 2.60 12.85
CA LYS A 177 -1.49 3.28 14.01
C LYS A 177 -0.61 4.41 14.52
N ARG A 178 0.71 4.22 14.56
CA ARG A 178 1.68 5.22 15.03
C ARG A 178 1.74 6.48 14.16
N VAL A 179 1.71 6.28 12.84
CA VAL A 179 1.85 7.41 11.90
C VAL A 179 0.53 8.13 11.60
N LEU A 180 -0.61 7.51 11.90
CA LEU A 180 -1.93 8.15 11.77
C LEU A 180 -2.10 9.24 12.83
N THR A 181 -2.71 10.36 12.42
CA THR A 181 -3.17 11.41 13.34
C THR A 181 -4.37 10.95 14.15
N ASP A 182 -4.63 11.61 15.28
CA ASP A 182 -5.89 11.44 16.00
C ASP A 182 -7.07 11.79 15.07
N GLY A 183 -8.01 10.85 14.92
CA GLY A 183 -9.13 10.99 13.98
C GLY A 183 -8.75 10.78 12.52
N GLY A 184 -7.53 10.33 12.24
CA GLY A 184 -7.13 9.87 10.91
C GLY A 184 -7.79 8.54 10.55
N ASN A 185 -7.84 8.22 9.26
CA ASN A 185 -8.45 6.99 8.76
C ASN A 185 -7.45 6.10 8.01
N SER A 186 -7.69 4.78 8.05
CA SER A 186 -6.98 3.87 7.13
C SER A 186 -7.93 2.98 6.36
N ALA A 187 -7.54 2.71 5.11
CA ALA A 187 -8.22 1.79 4.20
C ALA A 187 -7.25 0.70 3.76
N ILE A 188 -7.54 -0.52 4.16
CA ILE A 188 -6.66 -1.67 3.94
C ILE A 188 -7.42 -2.74 3.16
N THR A 189 -6.76 -3.34 2.16
CA THR A 189 -7.28 -4.55 1.52
C THR A 189 -6.27 -5.68 1.61
N THR A 190 -6.78 -6.91 1.70
CA THR A 190 -5.93 -8.10 1.68
C THR A 190 -6.72 -9.33 1.25
N LEU A 191 -6.02 -10.31 0.65
CA LEU A 191 -6.62 -11.60 0.33
C LEU A 191 -6.85 -12.41 1.60
N VAL A 192 -8.03 -13.06 1.67
CA VAL A 192 -8.45 -13.94 2.76
C VAL A 192 -9.08 -15.22 2.21
N GLN A 193 -9.12 -16.25 3.04
CA GLN A 193 -9.87 -17.46 2.75
C GLN A 193 -11.36 -17.16 2.61
N SER A 194 -12.03 -17.89 1.72
CA SER A 194 -13.47 -17.81 1.54
C SER A 194 -14.07 -19.17 1.24
N SER A 195 -15.39 -19.27 1.22
CA SER A 195 -16.12 -20.49 0.82
C SER A 195 -16.13 -20.76 -0.69
N ARG A 196 -15.52 -19.88 -1.51
CA ARG A 196 -15.50 -20.05 -2.97
C ARG A 196 -14.67 -21.27 -3.38
N TRP A 197 -15.01 -21.85 -4.53
CA TRP A 197 -14.27 -22.95 -5.14
C TRP A 197 -12.78 -22.58 -5.39
N SER A 198 -12.50 -21.32 -5.69
CA SER A 198 -11.17 -20.77 -5.91
C SER A 198 -10.30 -20.72 -4.63
N ASN A 199 -10.84 -21.01 -3.45
CA ASN A 199 -10.06 -21.13 -2.23
C ASN A 199 -8.96 -22.21 -2.33
N ARG A 200 -9.18 -23.26 -3.14
CA ARG A 200 -8.14 -24.26 -3.45
C ARG A 200 -6.96 -23.63 -4.16
N TYR A 201 -7.23 -22.70 -5.07
CA TYR A 201 -6.17 -21.97 -5.80
C TYR A 201 -5.43 -21.01 -4.86
N LEU A 202 -6.14 -20.30 -3.98
CA LEU A 202 -5.52 -19.48 -2.94
C LEU A 202 -4.57 -20.31 -2.07
N ASN A 203 -5.00 -21.48 -1.61
CA ASN A 203 -4.17 -22.38 -0.80
C ASN A 203 -2.98 -22.97 -1.58
N MET A 204 -3.12 -23.20 -2.88
CA MET A 204 -2.01 -23.62 -3.74
C MET A 204 -0.96 -22.51 -3.84
N LEU A 205 -1.36 -21.26 -4.04
CA LEU A 205 -0.44 -20.11 -4.04
C LEU A 205 0.23 -19.92 -2.69
N ALA A 206 -0.49 -20.11 -1.60
CA ALA A 206 0.09 -20.08 -0.25
C ALA A 206 1.14 -21.19 -0.07
N GLY A 207 0.86 -22.39 -0.55
CA GLY A 207 1.79 -23.52 -0.52
C GLY A 207 3.07 -23.30 -1.37
N SER A 208 3.01 -22.44 -2.39
CA SER A 208 4.18 -22.03 -3.17
C SER A 208 4.99 -20.89 -2.55
N GLY A 209 4.53 -20.33 -1.43
CA GLY A 209 5.16 -19.19 -0.78
C GLY A 209 4.85 -17.82 -1.43
N ALA A 210 3.93 -17.78 -2.41
CA ALA A 210 3.56 -16.55 -3.09
C ALA A 210 2.75 -15.59 -2.21
N LEU A 211 2.03 -16.15 -1.22
CA LEU A 211 1.24 -15.39 -0.24
C LEU A 211 1.02 -16.25 1.01
N ILE A 212 0.50 -15.62 2.06
CA ILE A 212 0.08 -16.31 3.29
C ILE A 212 -1.45 -16.29 3.35
N SER A 213 -2.06 -17.48 3.30
CA SER A 213 -3.50 -17.64 3.36
C SER A 213 -3.99 -17.57 4.80
N ARG A 214 -4.88 -16.61 5.12
CA ARG A 214 -5.50 -16.42 6.44
C ARG A 214 -7.00 -16.43 6.35
N SER A 215 -7.65 -16.86 7.44
CA SER A 215 -9.08 -16.66 7.60
C SER A 215 -9.39 -15.19 7.92
N PRO A 216 -10.63 -14.73 7.64
CA PRO A 216 -11.07 -13.40 8.07
C PRO A 216 -10.97 -13.18 9.58
N ASP A 217 -11.22 -14.22 10.38
CA ASP A 217 -11.19 -14.15 11.86
C ASP A 217 -9.77 -14.01 12.38
N GLU A 218 -8.78 -14.73 11.80
CA GLU A 218 -7.36 -14.54 12.14
C GLU A 218 -6.88 -13.11 11.83
N LEU A 219 -7.34 -12.58 10.71
CA LEU A 219 -7.00 -11.20 10.34
C LEU A 219 -7.63 -10.20 11.32
N LEU A 220 -8.91 -10.36 11.64
CA LEU A 220 -9.61 -9.49 12.58
C LEU A 220 -9.00 -9.57 14.00
N SER A 221 -8.54 -10.76 14.42
CA SER A 221 -7.82 -10.92 15.68
C SER A 221 -6.54 -10.09 15.73
N ALA A 222 -5.80 -10.00 14.61
CA ALA A 222 -4.58 -9.18 14.56
C ALA A 222 -4.87 -7.69 14.75
N PHE A 223 -5.98 -7.17 14.20
CA PHE A 223 -6.42 -5.79 14.44
C PHE A 223 -6.84 -5.57 15.90
N ASN A 224 -7.56 -6.51 16.48
CA ASN A 224 -7.98 -6.44 17.89
C ASN A 224 -6.77 -6.47 18.84
N ASP A 225 -5.76 -7.29 18.55
CA ASP A 225 -4.51 -7.34 19.33
C ASP A 225 -3.77 -5.99 19.33
N MET A 226 -3.97 -5.19 18.29
CA MET A 226 -3.41 -3.83 18.17
C MET A 226 -4.39 -2.75 18.67
N GLU A 227 -5.50 -3.13 19.28
CA GLU A 227 -6.55 -2.21 19.75
C GLU A 227 -7.06 -1.30 18.62
N MET A 228 -7.17 -1.84 17.42
CA MET A 228 -7.73 -1.17 16.25
C MET A 228 -9.16 -1.65 16.02
N GLN A 229 -10.14 -0.80 16.34
CA GLN A 229 -11.53 -1.11 16.03
C GLN A 229 -11.80 -0.84 14.55
N VAL A 230 -12.07 -1.89 13.80
CA VAL A 230 -12.22 -1.82 12.35
C VAL A 230 -13.61 -2.24 11.89
N THR A 231 -14.04 -1.69 10.76
CA THR A 231 -15.14 -2.27 9.98
C THR A 231 -14.55 -3.13 8.88
N GLN A 232 -15.09 -4.34 8.71
CA GLN A 232 -14.62 -5.28 7.69
C GLN A 232 -15.78 -5.70 6.79
N GLU A 233 -15.57 -5.61 5.48
CA GLU A 233 -16.43 -6.16 4.44
C GLU A 233 -15.64 -7.16 3.61
N ILE A 234 -16.24 -8.32 3.29
CA ILE A 234 -15.58 -9.33 2.47
C ILE A 234 -16.33 -9.49 1.15
N LYS A 235 -15.61 -9.30 0.05
CA LYS A 235 -16.09 -9.55 -1.32
C LYS A 235 -15.22 -10.63 -1.95
N GLY A 236 -15.76 -11.82 -2.09
CA GLY A 236 -15.03 -12.98 -2.61
C GLY A 236 -13.87 -13.38 -1.70
N HIS A 237 -12.64 -13.23 -2.18
CA HIS A 237 -11.40 -13.45 -1.42
C HIS A 237 -10.75 -12.15 -0.93
N LEU A 238 -11.39 -11.02 -1.09
CA LEU A 238 -10.83 -9.74 -0.69
C LEU A 238 -11.55 -9.20 0.55
N ALA A 239 -10.79 -8.93 1.61
CA ALA A 239 -11.24 -8.18 2.76
C ALA A 239 -10.97 -6.69 2.53
N PHE A 240 -11.99 -5.87 2.75
CA PHE A 240 -11.94 -4.42 2.80
C PHE A 240 -12.07 -4.00 4.26
N ILE A 241 -11.07 -3.31 4.77
CA ILE A 241 -10.96 -2.97 6.18
C ILE A 241 -10.80 -1.47 6.30
N LYS A 242 -11.64 -0.84 7.13
CA LYS A 242 -11.55 0.58 7.45
C LYS A 242 -11.33 0.75 8.96
N TYR A 243 -10.40 1.64 9.34
CA TYR A 243 -10.11 2.07 10.70
C TYR A 243 -10.15 3.60 10.75
N GLY A 244 -10.71 4.17 11.79
CA GLY A 244 -10.87 5.60 12.00
C GLY A 244 -12.29 5.99 12.31
#